data_1408b72b45283dcda09effc6c3498d62
#
_entry.id   1408b72b45283dcda09effc6c3498d62
#
_cell.length_a   1.000
_cell.length_b   1.000
_cell.length_c   1.000
_cell.angle_alpha   90.00
_cell.angle_beta   90.00
_cell.angle_gamma   90.00
#
_symmetry.space_group_name_H-M   'P 1'
#
loop_
_entity.id
_entity.type
_entity.pdbx_description
1 polymer ?
#
loop_
_entity_poly.entity_id
_entity_poly.type
_entity_poly.pdbx_seq_one_letter_code
_entity_poly.pdbx_strand_id
1 'polypeptide(L)'
;MQRFNLQIYTLGRKNKKTILSGIRLERYAAEGKSIAHLEDGKTLLVTGGVPGDVAQVIVLKNKKSYAEGKVMQIETPAAERVTPFCQHFGVCGGCKWQMLPYNKQAEYKQQQVADQLRRIGNVDLPEIMPICGSEKTEFYRNKLEFTFSTQQYLTQEQIDAAKSEVIDPQPALRLHAPGMFDKVVDIVTCYLK
;
A
#
# COMPACT_ATOMS: atom_id res chain seq x y z
N MET A 1 -9.45 -25.47 -12.82
CA MET A 1 -8.03 -25.11 -13.03
C MET A 1 -8.02 -23.91 -13.98
N GLN A 2 -8.06 -22.68 -13.46
CA GLN A 2 -7.97 -21.46 -14.27
C GLN A 2 -6.49 -21.20 -14.59
N ARG A 3 -6.16 -21.20 -15.87
CA ARG A 3 -4.81 -20.84 -16.34
C ARG A 3 -4.62 -19.33 -16.15
N PHE A 4 -3.67 -18.95 -15.30
CA PHE A 4 -3.22 -17.58 -15.18
C PHE A 4 -2.49 -17.17 -16.47
N ASN A 5 -3.00 -16.15 -17.15
CA ASN A 5 -2.34 -15.59 -18.34
C ASN A 5 -1.19 -14.70 -17.90
N LEU A 6 0.03 -15.15 -18.12
CA LEU A 6 1.24 -14.35 -17.97
C LEU A 6 1.35 -13.39 -19.16
N GLN A 7 0.81 -12.19 -19.04
CA GLN A 7 1.03 -11.16 -20.06
C GLN A 7 2.28 -10.35 -19.71
N ILE A 8 3.32 -10.51 -20.53
CA ILE A 8 4.58 -9.77 -20.43
C ILE A 8 4.47 -8.52 -21.29
N TYR A 9 4.26 -7.37 -20.68
CA TYR A 9 4.33 -6.08 -21.37
C TYR A 9 5.76 -5.53 -21.36
N THR A 10 6.28 -5.25 -22.56
CA THR A 10 7.61 -4.66 -22.75
C THR A 10 7.48 -3.15 -22.90
N LEU A 11 7.82 -2.39 -21.87
CA LEU A 11 8.03 -0.95 -21.92
C LEU A 11 9.54 -0.67 -21.91
N GLY A 12 10.09 -0.25 -23.05
CA GLY A 12 11.41 0.39 -23.19
C GLY A 12 12.63 -0.39 -22.66
N ARG A 13 13.75 -0.31 -23.35
CA ARG A 13 15.05 -0.91 -23.01
C ARG A 13 15.58 -0.50 -21.63
N LYS A 14 15.15 -1.15 -20.55
CA LYS A 14 15.88 -1.39 -19.27
C LYS A 14 14.91 -1.99 -18.25
N ASN A 15 15.12 -3.26 -17.92
CA ASN A 15 14.38 -4.08 -16.95
C ASN A 15 12.91 -4.37 -17.33
N LYS A 16 12.68 -5.55 -17.94
CA LYS A 16 11.31 -6.11 -18.09
C LYS A 16 10.66 -6.23 -16.72
N LYS A 17 9.74 -5.33 -16.40
CA LYS A 17 8.92 -5.46 -15.19
C LYS A 17 7.89 -6.55 -15.44
N THR A 18 7.86 -7.57 -14.61
CA THR A 18 6.88 -8.65 -14.68
C THR A 18 5.57 -8.17 -14.05
N ILE A 19 4.47 -8.33 -14.78
CA ILE A 19 3.12 -8.05 -14.28
C ILE A 19 2.42 -9.40 -14.14
N LEU A 20 1.84 -9.64 -12.99
CA LEU A 20 1.07 -10.82 -12.65
C LEU A 20 -0.39 -10.42 -12.52
N SER A 21 -1.30 -11.13 -13.19
CA SER A 21 -2.75 -10.92 -13.13
C SER A 21 -3.43 -12.03 -12.34
N GLY A 22 -4.61 -11.76 -11.80
CA GLY A 22 -5.39 -12.74 -11.05
C GLY A 22 -4.81 -13.06 -9.67
N ILE A 23 -3.94 -12.21 -9.13
CA ILE A 23 -3.31 -12.45 -7.82
C ILE A 23 -4.32 -12.19 -6.72
N ARG A 24 -4.69 -13.26 -5.99
CA ARG A 24 -5.54 -13.18 -4.81
C ARG A 24 -4.71 -12.83 -3.59
N LEU A 25 -5.06 -11.76 -2.92
CA LEU A 25 -4.44 -11.33 -1.67
C LEU A 25 -5.12 -12.04 -0.49
N GLU A 26 -4.33 -12.66 0.39
CA GLU A 26 -4.85 -13.58 1.41
C GLU A 26 -4.93 -12.96 2.80
N ARG A 27 -3.89 -12.25 3.22
CA ARG A 27 -3.76 -11.69 4.57
C ARG A 27 -2.76 -10.54 4.59
N TYR A 28 -2.70 -9.81 5.69
CA TYR A 28 -1.67 -8.80 5.89
C TYR A 28 -0.38 -9.37 6.50
N ALA A 29 0.73 -8.81 6.07
CA ALA A 29 2.05 -8.92 6.67
C ALA A 29 2.44 -7.62 7.37
N ALA A 30 3.67 -7.58 7.85
CA ALA A 30 4.27 -6.36 8.40
C ALA A 30 4.22 -5.19 7.41
N GLU A 31 4.26 -3.97 7.94
CA GLU A 31 4.29 -2.71 7.18
C GLU A 31 3.04 -2.46 6.32
N GLY A 32 1.94 -3.17 6.54
CA GLY A 32 0.70 -3.03 5.78
C GLY A 32 0.77 -3.61 4.36
N LYS A 33 1.72 -4.50 4.09
CA LYS A 33 1.76 -5.29 2.86
C LYS A 33 0.80 -6.45 2.95
N SER A 34 0.16 -6.82 1.85
CA SER A 34 -0.63 -8.06 1.74
C SER A 34 0.25 -9.20 1.30
N ILE A 35 -0.14 -10.43 1.62
CA ILE A 35 0.51 -11.66 1.21
C ILE A 35 -0.34 -12.34 0.14
N ALA A 36 0.33 -12.85 -0.88
CA ALA A 36 -0.19 -13.83 -1.83
C ALA A 36 0.85 -14.95 -2.02
N HIS A 37 0.42 -16.07 -2.54
CA HIS A 37 1.30 -17.18 -2.93
C HIS A 37 1.27 -17.35 -4.44
N LEU A 38 2.47 -17.48 -5.02
CA LEU A 38 2.62 -17.77 -6.44
C LEU A 38 2.50 -19.29 -6.67
N GLU A 39 2.27 -19.71 -7.92
CA GLU A 39 2.13 -21.13 -8.29
C GLU A 39 3.38 -21.98 -7.95
N ASP A 40 4.55 -21.36 -7.93
CA ASP A 40 5.81 -21.97 -7.52
C ASP A 40 6.00 -22.08 -6.00
N GLY A 41 4.96 -21.71 -5.21
CA GLY A 41 4.97 -21.69 -3.75
C GLY A 41 5.69 -20.48 -3.13
N LYS A 42 6.22 -19.58 -3.94
CA LYS A 42 6.90 -18.37 -3.46
C LYS A 42 5.92 -17.37 -2.85
N THR A 43 6.28 -16.81 -1.71
CA THR A 43 5.50 -15.71 -1.09
C THR A 43 5.69 -14.41 -1.87
N LEU A 44 4.58 -13.77 -2.22
CA LEU A 44 4.55 -12.44 -2.82
C LEU A 44 4.03 -11.42 -1.80
N LEU A 45 4.86 -10.45 -1.44
CA LEU A 45 4.51 -9.33 -0.57
C LEU A 45 4.03 -8.16 -1.43
N VAL A 46 2.77 -7.76 -1.28
CA VAL A 46 2.11 -6.79 -2.17
C VAL A 46 1.74 -5.53 -1.41
N THR A 47 2.15 -4.39 -1.92
CA THR A 47 1.76 -3.06 -1.40
C THR A 47 0.49 -2.58 -2.09
N GLY A 48 -0.46 -2.03 -1.32
CA GLY A 48 -1.66 -1.34 -1.82
C GLY A 48 -2.91 -2.18 -1.97
N GLY A 49 -2.89 -3.45 -1.54
CA GLY A 49 -4.06 -4.32 -1.57
C GLY A 49 -4.72 -4.55 -0.22
N VAL A 50 -5.91 -5.12 -0.27
CA VAL A 50 -6.69 -5.60 0.88
C VAL A 50 -6.81 -7.12 0.76
N PRO A 51 -6.72 -7.89 1.86
CA PRO A 51 -7.03 -9.31 1.82
C PRO A 51 -8.40 -9.57 1.21
N GLY A 52 -8.48 -10.51 0.28
CA GLY A 52 -9.67 -10.78 -0.52
C GLY A 52 -9.71 -10.09 -1.89
N ASP A 53 -8.91 -9.06 -2.14
CA ASP A 53 -8.76 -8.50 -3.48
C ASP A 53 -8.17 -9.53 -4.45
N VAL A 54 -8.60 -9.47 -5.70
CA VAL A 54 -7.90 -10.04 -6.84
C VAL A 54 -7.34 -8.89 -7.67
N ALA A 55 -6.04 -8.93 -7.95
CA ALA A 55 -5.35 -7.77 -8.49
C ALA A 55 -4.30 -8.11 -9.54
N GLN A 56 -4.02 -7.12 -10.40
CA GLN A 56 -2.79 -7.06 -11.16
C GLN A 56 -1.68 -6.47 -10.31
N VAL A 57 -0.57 -7.17 -10.25
CA VAL A 57 0.58 -6.81 -9.42
C VAL A 57 1.84 -6.70 -10.29
N ILE A 58 2.50 -5.53 -10.21
CA ILE A 58 3.82 -5.35 -10.79
C ILE A 58 4.88 -5.85 -9.81
N VAL A 59 5.73 -6.78 -10.25
CA VAL A 59 6.84 -7.28 -9.44
C VAL A 59 7.98 -6.27 -9.47
N LEU A 60 8.36 -5.80 -8.28
CA LEU A 60 9.44 -4.83 -8.09
C LEU A 60 10.75 -5.49 -7.72
N LYS A 61 10.68 -6.55 -6.89
CA LYS A 61 11.84 -7.37 -6.51
C LYS A 61 11.47 -8.84 -6.59
N ASN A 62 12.38 -9.66 -7.09
CA ASN A 62 12.23 -11.10 -7.13
C ASN A 62 13.48 -11.76 -6.54
N LYS A 63 13.31 -12.36 -5.36
CA LYS A 63 14.33 -13.11 -4.64
C LYS A 63 14.07 -14.61 -4.75
N LYS A 64 15.00 -15.43 -4.27
CA LYS A 64 14.89 -16.89 -4.31
C LYS A 64 13.67 -17.39 -3.50
N SER A 65 13.43 -16.84 -2.31
CA SER A 65 12.39 -17.28 -1.37
C SER A 65 11.13 -16.44 -1.37
N TYR A 66 11.17 -15.19 -1.86
CA TYR A 66 10.02 -14.30 -1.89
C TYR A 66 10.11 -13.29 -3.04
N ALA A 67 9.00 -12.66 -3.36
CA ALA A 67 8.94 -11.51 -4.26
C ALA A 67 8.23 -10.33 -3.59
N GLU A 68 8.52 -9.12 -4.03
CA GLU A 68 7.80 -7.91 -3.63
C GLU A 68 7.16 -7.26 -4.84
N GLY A 69 5.92 -6.82 -4.68
CA GLY A 69 5.17 -6.17 -5.73
C GLY A 69 4.30 -5.02 -5.22
N LYS A 70 3.69 -4.35 -6.16
CA LYS A 70 2.71 -3.27 -5.91
C LYS A 70 1.48 -3.54 -6.76
N VAL A 71 0.30 -3.32 -6.19
CA VAL A 71 -0.95 -3.35 -6.94
C VAL A 71 -0.91 -2.27 -8.01
N MET A 72 -1.19 -2.68 -9.25
CA MET A 72 -1.42 -1.77 -10.37
C MET A 72 -2.91 -1.49 -10.55
N GLN A 73 -3.70 -2.56 -10.50
CA GLN A 73 -5.14 -2.49 -10.70
C GLN A 73 -5.82 -3.56 -9.84
N ILE A 74 -6.95 -3.22 -9.25
CA ILE A 74 -7.85 -4.18 -8.60
C ILE A 74 -8.79 -4.72 -9.70
N GLU A 75 -8.74 -6.03 -9.92
CA GLU A 75 -9.61 -6.74 -10.87
C GLU A 75 -10.95 -7.09 -10.22
N THR A 76 -10.89 -7.56 -8.97
CA THR A 76 -12.07 -7.84 -8.15
C THR A 76 -11.81 -7.32 -6.75
N PRO A 77 -12.57 -6.33 -6.28
CA PRO A 77 -12.39 -5.78 -4.94
C PRO A 77 -12.86 -6.77 -3.87
N ALA A 78 -12.17 -6.77 -2.72
CA ALA A 78 -12.62 -7.47 -1.53
C ALA A 78 -13.94 -6.87 -1.01
N ALA A 79 -14.79 -7.70 -0.43
CA ALA A 79 -16.08 -7.26 0.14
C ALA A 79 -15.92 -6.22 1.27
N GLU A 80 -14.79 -6.26 1.97
CA GLU A 80 -14.47 -5.36 3.07
C GLU A 80 -13.83 -4.03 2.62
N ARG A 81 -13.54 -3.89 1.32
CA ARG A 81 -12.91 -2.69 0.78
C ARG A 81 -13.87 -1.50 0.81
N VAL A 82 -13.38 -0.38 1.32
CA VAL A 82 -14.10 0.90 1.30
C VAL A 82 -13.32 1.94 0.49
N THR A 83 -14.03 2.95 0.01
CA THR A 83 -13.40 4.11 -0.63
C THR A 83 -12.67 4.94 0.41
N PRO A 84 -11.36 5.21 0.24
CA PRO A 84 -10.63 6.10 1.13
C PRO A 84 -11.26 7.49 1.16
N PHE A 85 -11.41 8.06 2.35
CA PHE A 85 -12.00 9.41 2.51
C PHE A 85 -11.02 10.53 2.20
N CYS A 86 -9.71 10.27 2.27
CA CYS A 86 -8.68 11.25 1.97
C CYS A 86 -8.33 11.23 0.48
N GLN A 87 -8.50 12.37 -0.20
CA GLN A 87 -8.14 12.54 -1.62
C GLN A 87 -6.64 12.31 -1.92
N HIS A 88 -5.78 12.40 -0.92
CA HIS A 88 -4.34 12.19 -1.07
C HIS A 88 -3.91 10.75 -0.77
N PHE A 89 -4.87 9.85 -0.47
CA PHE A 89 -4.55 8.45 -0.20
C PHE A 89 -3.92 7.77 -1.43
N GLY A 90 -2.85 7.02 -1.20
CA GLY A 90 -2.10 6.36 -2.29
C GLY A 90 -1.02 7.23 -2.94
N VAL A 91 -1.09 8.56 -2.79
CA VAL A 91 -0.07 9.53 -3.24
C VAL A 91 0.77 10.00 -2.05
N CYS A 92 0.11 10.33 -0.93
CA CYS A 92 0.76 10.68 0.33
C CYS A 92 1.23 9.43 1.08
N GLY A 93 2.44 9.44 1.64
CA GLY A 93 3.01 8.35 2.43
C GLY A 93 2.47 8.21 3.86
N GLY A 94 1.58 9.10 4.31
CA GLY A 94 1.13 9.16 5.69
C GLY A 94 0.20 8.04 6.15
N CYS A 95 -0.62 7.49 5.24
CA CYS A 95 -1.63 6.48 5.56
C CYS A 95 -1.47 5.24 4.68
N LYS A 96 -1.76 4.06 5.25
CA LYS A 96 -1.61 2.77 4.55
C LYS A 96 -2.92 2.01 4.35
N TRP A 97 -3.94 2.22 5.18
CA TRP A 97 -5.10 1.33 5.29
C TRP A 97 -6.46 2.04 5.23
N GLN A 98 -6.56 3.23 4.65
CA GLN A 98 -7.86 3.92 4.51
C GLN A 98 -8.86 3.20 3.59
N MET A 99 -8.42 2.23 2.82
CA MET A 99 -9.28 1.35 2.04
C MET A 99 -9.95 0.24 2.86
N LEU A 100 -9.78 0.26 4.20
CA LEU A 100 -10.45 -0.64 5.14
C LEU A 100 -11.21 0.15 6.19
N PRO A 101 -12.42 -0.31 6.62
CA PRO A 101 -13.09 0.25 7.78
C PRO A 101 -12.28 -0.01 9.04
N TYR A 102 -12.40 0.87 10.03
CA TYR A 102 -11.53 0.88 11.21
C TYR A 102 -11.56 -0.44 12.02
N ASN A 103 -12.75 -1.03 12.18
CA ASN A 103 -12.89 -2.32 12.86
C ASN A 103 -12.05 -3.41 12.18
N LYS A 104 -11.99 -3.44 10.85
CA LYS A 104 -11.15 -4.37 10.09
C LYS A 104 -9.67 -4.05 10.20
N GLN A 105 -9.31 -2.77 10.27
CA GLN A 105 -7.93 -2.38 10.55
C GLN A 105 -7.47 -2.90 11.93
N ALA A 106 -8.31 -2.82 12.95
CA ALA A 106 -8.04 -3.32 14.28
C ALA A 106 -7.91 -4.85 14.28
N GLU A 107 -8.85 -5.56 13.66
CA GLU A 107 -8.84 -7.01 13.51
C GLU A 107 -7.54 -7.52 12.86
N TYR A 108 -7.16 -6.94 11.72
CA TYR A 108 -5.92 -7.33 11.03
C TYR A 108 -4.65 -6.99 11.83
N LYS A 109 -4.65 -5.92 12.62
CA LYS A 109 -3.53 -5.61 13.52
C LYS A 109 -3.39 -6.66 14.61
N GLN A 110 -4.50 -7.07 15.23
CA GLN A 110 -4.51 -8.13 16.23
C GLN A 110 -4.00 -9.45 15.64
N GLN A 111 -4.52 -9.83 14.48
CA GLN A 111 -4.07 -11.03 13.78
C GLN A 111 -2.58 -10.99 13.46
N GLN A 112 -2.08 -9.86 12.97
CA GLN A 112 -0.66 -9.69 12.66
C GLN A 112 0.22 -9.90 13.91
N VAL A 113 -0.17 -9.35 15.06
CA VAL A 113 0.58 -9.53 16.31
C VAL A 113 0.57 -11.00 16.74
N ALA A 114 -0.60 -11.65 16.70
CA ALA A 114 -0.73 -13.07 17.02
C ALA A 114 0.15 -13.95 16.09
N ASP A 115 0.11 -13.69 14.79
CA ASP A 115 0.91 -14.41 13.81
C ASP A 115 2.42 -14.22 14.02
N GLN A 116 2.85 -13.01 14.35
CA GLN A 116 4.26 -12.71 14.61
C GLN A 116 4.75 -13.43 15.87
N LEU A 117 3.99 -13.38 16.96
CA LEU A 117 4.36 -14.04 18.19
C LEU A 117 4.42 -15.56 18.03
N ARG A 118 3.44 -16.17 17.35
CA ARG A 118 3.41 -17.62 17.13
C ARG A 118 4.47 -18.10 16.18
N ARG A 119 4.63 -17.44 15.01
CA ARG A 119 5.45 -17.95 13.89
C ARG A 119 6.89 -17.48 13.95
N ILE A 120 7.15 -16.26 14.43
CA ILE A 120 8.49 -15.70 14.50
C ILE A 120 9.03 -15.82 15.93
N GLY A 121 8.22 -15.45 16.89
CA GLY A 121 8.57 -15.54 18.31
C GLY A 121 8.56 -16.96 18.85
N ASN A 122 7.88 -17.90 18.17
CA ASN A 122 7.69 -19.29 18.60
C ASN A 122 7.17 -19.38 20.04
N VAL A 123 6.18 -18.51 20.37
CA VAL A 123 5.59 -18.38 21.70
C VAL A 123 4.24 -19.07 21.69
N ASP A 124 4.02 -19.93 22.69
CA ASP A 124 2.69 -20.44 23.01
C ASP A 124 1.85 -19.32 23.62
N LEU A 125 0.83 -18.89 22.89
CA LEU A 125 0.00 -17.76 23.32
C LEU A 125 -1.22 -18.29 24.08
N PRO A 126 -1.55 -17.69 25.24
CA PRO A 126 -2.86 -17.85 25.83
C PRO A 126 -3.94 -17.25 24.93
N GLU A 127 -5.19 -17.32 25.32
CA GLU A 127 -6.26 -16.59 24.65
C GLU A 127 -5.94 -15.10 24.59
N ILE A 128 -5.92 -14.54 23.38
CA ILE A 128 -5.63 -13.13 23.16
C ILE A 128 -6.93 -12.34 23.32
N MET A 129 -6.94 -11.41 24.27
CA MET A 129 -8.06 -10.50 24.47
C MET A 129 -8.32 -9.68 23.20
N PRO A 130 -9.58 -9.29 22.92
CA PRO A 130 -9.89 -8.41 21.80
C PRO A 130 -9.09 -7.11 21.86
N ILE A 131 -8.62 -6.65 20.70
CA ILE A 131 -7.85 -5.40 20.61
C ILE A 131 -8.67 -4.21 21.10
N CYS A 132 -8.08 -3.37 21.93
CA CYS A 132 -8.69 -2.11 22.31
C CYS A 132 -8.67 -1.14 21.12
N GLY A 133 -9.84 -0.73 20.67
CA GLY A 133 -10.00 0.26 19.61
C GLY A 133 -9.85 1.68 20.14
N SER A 134 -9.63 2.63 19.21
CA SER A 134 -9.70 4.07 19.50
C SER A 134 -11.10 4.60 19.19
N GLU A 135 -11.64 5.45 20.07
CA GLU A 135 -12.90 6.15 19.82
C GLU A 135 -12.76 7.15 18.66
N LYS A 136 -11.60 7.83 18.59
CA LYS A 136 -11.29 8.77 17.52
C LYS A 136 -10.42 8.08 16.47
N THR A 137 -10.89 8.01 15.26
CA THR A 137 -10.19 7.41 14.11
C THR A 137 -9.64 8.47 13.15
N GLU A 138 -10.10 9.71 13.28
CA GLU A 138 -9.64 10.89 12.56
C GLU A 138 -9.28 12.00 13.55
N PHE A 139 -8.39 12.90 13.14
CA PHE A 139 -7.94 14.06 13.92
C PHE A 139 -7.45 13.69 15.34
N TYR A 140 -6.71 12.59 15.45
CA TYR A 140 -6.26 12.04 16.73
C TYR A 140 -4.79 12.27 17.03
N ARG A 141 -3.99 12.67 16.02
CA ARG A 141 -2.55 12.87 16.19
C ARG A 141 -2.23 14.23 16.80
N ASN A 142 -1.42 14.24 17.86
CA ASN A 142 -0.90 15.43 18.49
C ASN A 142 0.37 15.97 17.81
N LYS A 143 1.12 15.11 17.11
CA LYS A 143 2.37 15.44 16.45
C LYS A 143 2.37 14.92 15.01
N LEU A 144 2.68 15.82 14.08
CA LEU A 144 3.04 15.49 12.70
C LEU A 144 4.36 16.19 12.38
N GLU A 145 5.20 15.49 11.62
CA GLU A 145 6.45 16.04 11.09
C GLU A 145 6.27 16.28 9.60
N PHE A 146 6.45 17.54 9.20
CA PHE A 146 6.41 17.94 7.81
C PHE A 146 7.81 18.27 7.33
N THR A 147 8.07 17.98 6.06
CA THR A 147 9.33 18.29 5.41
C THR A 147 9.17 19.48 4.47
N PHE A 148 10.12 20.39 4.51
CA PHE A 148 10.30 21.40 3.48
C PHE A 148 11.02 20.77 2.29
N SER A 149 10.51 21.02 1.09
CA SER A 149 11.18 20.63 -0.15
C SER A 149 11.05 21.75 -1.16
N THR A 150 12.07 21.96 -1.97
CA THR A 150 12.03 22.83 -3.15
C THR A 150 11.31 22.16 -4.32
N GLN A 151 10.94 20.86 -4.17
CA GLN A 151 10.31 20.08 -5.24
C GLN A 151 9.01 19.45 -4.74
N GLN A 152 7.91 19.98 -5.24
CA GLN A 152 6.60 19.39 -5.07
C GLN A 152 6.50 18.08 -5.89
N TYR A 153 5.87 17.06 -5.34
CA TYR A 153 5.48 15.86 -6.07
C TYR A 153 4.24 16.16 -6.92
N LEU A 154 4.35 15.94 -8.22
CA LEU A 154 3.23 16.03 -9.15
C LEU A 154 2.75 14.63 -9.53
N THR A 155 1.43 14.43 -9.54
CA THR A 155 0.84 13.20 -10.06
C THR A 155 0.94 13.16 -11.58
N GLN A 156 0.81 11.97 -12.18
CA GLN A 156 0.82 11.85 -13.63
C GLN A 156 -0.31 12.67 -14.28
N GLU A 157 -1.48 12.71 -13.64
CA GLU A 157 -2.62 13.51 -14.10
C GLU A 157 -2.30 15.01 -14.12
N GLN A 158 -1.60 15.52 -13.09
CA GLN A 158 -1.16 16.91 -13.04
C GLN A 158 -0.12 17.22 -14.12
N ILE A 159 0.82 16.28 -14.36
CA ILE A 159 1.82 16.41 -15.43
C ILE A 159 1.14 16.41 -16.81
N ASP A 160 0.19 15.49 -17.03
CA ASP A 160 -0.54 15.38 -18.30
C ASP A 160 -1.47 16.57 -18.54
N ALA A 161 -2.07 17.13 -17.51
CA ALA A 161 -2.91 18.33 -17.58
C ALA A 161 -2.11 19.59 -17.95
N ALA A 162 -0.86 19.66 -17.55
CA ALA A 162 0.01 20.81 -17.84
C ALA A 162 0.50 20.85 -19.30
N LYS A 163 0.31 19.82 -20.07
CA LYS A 163 0.43 19.58 -21.55
C LYS A 163 1.44 20.38 -22.39
N SER A 164 2.33 21.15 -21.87
CA SER A 164 3.39 21.91 -22.57
C SER A 164 3.87 23.15 -21.79
N GLU A 165 3.29 23.47 -20.68
CA GLU A 165 3.83 24.49 -19.80
C GLU A 165 4.95 23.88 -18.95
N VAL A 166 6.08 24.57 -18.90
CA VAL A 166 7.16 24.21 -17.97
C VAL A 166 6.59 24.38 -16.56
N ILE A 167 6.29 23.25 -15.89
CA ILE A 167 5.86 23.31 -14.49
C ILE A 167 7.09 23.71 -13.68
N ASP A 168 7.12 24.96 -13.21
CA ASP A 168 8.12 25.40 -12.25
C ASP A 168 7.87 24.69 -10.91
N PRO A 169 8.82 23.89 -10.39
CA PRO A 169 8.62 23.18 -9.14
C PRO A 169 8.51 24.19 -8.00
N GLN A 170 7.35 24.21 -7.35
CA GLN A 170 7.10 25.10 -6.23
C GLN A 170 7.62 24.50 -4.93
N PRO A 171 8.16 25.32 -4.01
CA PRO A 171 8.46 24.86 -2.65
C PRO A 171 7.21 24.34 -1.96
N ALA A 172 7.33 23.20 -1.27
CA ALA A 172 6.24 22.59 -0.54
C ALA A 172 6.66 22.21 0.88
N LEU A 173 5.70 22.26 1.80
CA LEU A 173 5.86 21.82 3.19
C LEU A 173 4.78 20.80 3.49
N ARG A 174 5.08 19.52 3.51
CA ARG A 174 4.09 18.43 3.78
C ARG A 174 4.78 17.09 4.01
N LEU A 175 4.07 16.02 3.70
CA LEU A 175 4.54 14.64 3.82
C LEU A 175 5.13 14.14 2.51
N HIS A 176 6.13 13.27 2.61
CA HIS A 176 6.78 12.68 1.43
C HIS A 176 5.83 11.77 0.64
N ALA A 177 6.03 11.75 -0.68
CA ALA A 177 5.51 10.69 -1.51
C ALA A 177 6.20 9.36 -1.17
N PRO A 178 5.49 8.21 -1.19
CA PRO A 178 6.08 6.92 -0.84
C PRO A 178 7.32 6.58 -1.67
N GLY A 179 8.43 6.30 -1.00
CA GLY A 179 9.70 5.96 -1.65
C GLY A 179 10.49 7.13 -2.22
N MET A 180 10.04 8.37 -2.03
CA MET A 180 10.72 9.59 -2.47
C MET A 180 10.94 10.52 -1.28
N PHE A 181 12.16 10.68 -0.84
CA PHE A 181 12.49 11.54 0.31
C PHE A 181 12.74 13.00 -0.07
N ASP A 182 12.93 13.29 -1.34
CA ASP A 182 13.18 14.63 -1.92
C ASP A 182 11.90 15.31 -2.42
N LYS A 183 10.79 14.57 -2.55
CA LYS A 183 9.53 15.08 -3.10
C LYS A 183 8.40 15.03 -2.09
N VAL A 184 7.72 16.15 -1.95
CA VAL A 184 6.67 16.37 -0.96
C VAL A 184 5.33 16.56 -1.68
N VAL A 185 4.31 15.86 -1.20
CA VAL A 185 2.93 15.97 -1.72
C VAL A 185 2.28 17.20 -1.12
N ASP A 186 1.75 18.09 -1.92
CA ASP A 186 0.96 19.21 -1.43
C ASP A 186 -0.40 18.73 -0.93
N ILE A 187 -0.62 18.84 0.39
CA ILE A 187 -1.79 18.31 1.09
C ILE A 187 -2.65 19.47 1.56
N VAL A 188 -3.89 19.52 1.07
CA VAL A 188 -4.86 20.54 1.49
C VAL A 188 -5.37 20.25 2.89
N THR A 189 -5.78 19.01 3.15
CA THR A 189 -6.32 18.57 4.45
C THR A 189 -5.70 17.25 4.86
N CYS A 190 -5.28 17.17 6.13
CA CYS A 190 -4.78 15.93 6.73
C CYS A 190 -5.73 15.46 7.82
N TYR A 191 -6.37 14.32 7.63
CA TYR A 191 -7.30 13.73 8.59
C TYR A 191 -6.61 13.05 9.79
N LEU A 192 -5.28 13.07 9.84
CA LEU A 192 -4.55 12.60 11.02
C LEU A 192 -4.47 13.66 12.11
N LYS A 193 -4.50 14.95 11.72
CA LYS A 193 -4.39 16.11 12.62
C LYS A 193 -5.57 17.04 12.42
#